data_033b5bdc1cdb026faaa0149eddf29f63
#
_entry.id   033b5bdc1cdb026faaa0149eddf29f63
#
_cell.length_a   1.000
_cell.length_b   1.000
_cell.length_c   1.000
_cell.angle_alpha   90.00
_cell.angle_beta   90.00
_cell.angle_gamma   90.00
#
_symmetry.space_group_name_H-M   'P 1'
#
loop_
_entity.id
_entity.type
_entity.pdbx_description
1 polymer ?
#
loop_
_entity_poly.entity_id
_entity_poly.type
_entity_poly.pdbx_seq_one_letter_code
_entity_poly.pdbx_strand_id
1 'polypeptide(L)'
;MPTLKKTAASKRAALPRAADYAKAFLKDWQRLSHSGRFDLVRLKEAMMLLIANDQPLGPEWLDHPLKGAWADHRECHIGGDFLLIYQVEANLINFVRAGTHSELFSS
;
A
#
# COMPACT_ATOMS: atom_id res chain seq x y z
N MET A 1 -28.31 24.81 -1.94
CA MET A 1 -27.46 24.49 -2.51
C MET A 1 -26.28 24.10 -1.85
N PRO A 2 -25.64 24.79 -1.21
CA PRO A 2 -24.46 24.38 -0.56
C PRO A 2 -24.64 23.16 0.31
N THR A 3 -25.80 22.94 0.78
CA THR A 3 -26.06 21.82 1.61
C THR A 3 -25.80 20.51 0.94
N LEU A 4 -26.18 20.43 -0.30
CA LEU A 4 -25.99 19.25 -1.04
C LEU A 4 -24.52 18.96 -1.24
N LYS A 5 -23.75 19.96 -1.56
CA LYS A 5 -22.37 19.80 -1.72
C LYS A 5 -21.70 19.40 -0.46
N LYS A 6 -22.08 19.94 0.65
CA LYS A 6 -21.50 19.59 1.89
C LYS A 6 -21.78 18.17 2.23
N THR A 7 -22.95 17.69 1.95
CA THR A 7 -23.29 16.32 2.21
C THR A 7 -22.41 15.38 1.42
N ALA A 8 -22.23 15.70 0.17
CA ALA A 8 -21.37 14.87 -0.66
C ALA A 8 -19.96 14.86 -0.13
N ALA A 9 -19.46 15.98 0.25
CA ALA A 9 -18.13 16.08 0.77
C ALA A 9 -17.97 15.32 2.07
N SER A 10 -18.95 15.39 2.93
CA SER A 10 -18.83 14.71 4.21
C SER A 10 -18.95 13.20 4.08
N LYS A 11 -19.53 12.71 3.00
CA LYS A 11 -19.62 11.29 2.79
C LYS A 11 -18.39 10.76 2.10
N ARG A 12 -17.58 11.63 1.60
CA ARG A 12 -16.41 11.24 0.90
C ARG A 12 -15.39 10.67 1.87
N ALA A 13 -14.64 9.74 1.45
CA ALA A 13 -13.53 9.26 2.23
C ALA A 13 -12.55 10.39 2.44
N ALA A 14 -11.55 10.17 3.22
CA ALA A 14 -10.55 11.17 3.47
C ALA A 14 -9.90 11.62 2.16
N LEU A 15 -9.21 12.74 2.20
CA LEU A 15 -8.48 13.23 1.05
C LEU A 15 -7.40 12.24 0.64
N PRO A 16 -6.95 12.29 -0.60
CA PRO A 16 -5.81 11.46 -1.01
C PRO A 16 -4.62 11.71 -0.11
N ARG A 17 -3.82 10.68 0.09
CA ARG A 17 -2.65 10.75 0.93
C ARG A 17 -1.45 11.24 0.14
N ALA A 18 -0.53 11.91 0.82
CA ALA A 18 0.80 12.12 0.28
C ALA A 18 1.53 10.79 0.32
N ALA A 19 2.37 10.51 -0.67
CA ALA A 19 3.08 9.25 -0.75
C ALA A 19 4.57 9.46 -0.54
N ASP A 20 5.18 8.52 0.17
CA ASP A 20 6.61 8.50 0.35
C ASP A 20 7.12 7.08 0.11
N TYR A 21 8.42 6.95 -0.14
CA TYR A 21 9.00 5.68 -0.54
C TYR A 21 10.30 5.47 0.24
N ALA A 22 10.36 4.41 1.03
CA ALA A 22 11.58 4.09 1.76
C ALA A 22 12.67 3.69 0.78
N LYS A 23 13.92 3.91 1.14
CA LYS A 23 15.04 3.51 0.29
C LYS A 23 15.00 2.03 -0.03
N ALA A 24 14.64 1.22 0.97
CA ALA A 24 14.55 -0.22 0.76
C ALA A 24 13.47 -0.57 -0.26
N PHE A 25 12.35 0.16 -0.25
CA PHE A 25 11.29 -0.06 -1.24
C PHE A 25 11.80 0.25 -2.64
N LEU A 26 12.55 1.34 -2.80
CA LEU A 26 13.07 1.70 -4.12
C LEU A 26 14.06 0.64 -4.65
N LYS A 27 14.83 0.05 -3.76
CA LYS A 27 15.73 -1.04 -4.16
C LYS A 27 14.92 -2.28 -4.53
N ASP A 28 13.86 -2.56 -3.77
CA ASP A 28 12.96 -3.66 -4.11
C ASP A 28 12.36 -3.43 -5.49
N TRP A 29 11.91 -2.22 -5.76
CA TRP A 29 11.30 -1.89 -7.04
C TRP A 29 12.25 -2.20 -8.20
N GLN A 30 13.52 -1.78 -8.08
CA GLN A 30 14.50 -2.06 -9.11
C GLN A 30 14.71 -3.56 -9.30
N ARG A 31 14.85 -4.29 -8.20
CA ARG A 31 15.06 -5.73 -8.26
C ARG A 31 13.87 -6.42 -8.93
N LEU A 32 12.66 -6.05 -8.52
CA LEU A 32 11.45 -6.66 -9.06
C LEU A 32 11.26 -6.34 -10.53
N SER A 33 11.58 -5.12 -10.94
CA SER A 33 11.40 -4.73 -12.32
C SER A 33 12.37 -5.44 -13.25
N HIS A 34 13.53 -5.84 -12.75
CA HIS A 34 14.48 -6.59 -13.58
C HIS A 34 14.21 -8.08 -13.61
N SER A 35 13.45 -8.60 -12.66
CA SER A 35 13.23 -10.04 -12.58
C SER A 35 12.25 -10.56 -13.63
N GLY A 36 11.30 -9.74 -14.03
CA GLY A 36 10.29 -10.16 -14.99
C GLY A 36 9.28 -11.16 -14.44
N ARG A 37 9.34 -11.48 -13.15
CA ARG A 37 8.49 -12.50 -12.56
C ARG A 37 7.30 -11.94 -11.79
N PHE A 38 7.29 -10.67 -11.49
CA PHE A 38 6.28 -10.08 -10.61
C PHE A 38 5.36 -9.15 -11.36
N ASP A 39 4.11 -9.10 -10.93
CA ASP A 39 3.10 -8.25 -11.56
C ASP A 39 3.20 -6.83 -11.02
N LEU A 40 4.04 -6.02 -11.64
CA LEU A 40 4.23 -4.65 -11.21
C LEU A 40 3.03 -3.76 -11.52
N VAL A 41 2.24 -4.14 -12.51
CA VAL A 41 1.01 -3.39 -12.80
C VAL A 41 0.06 -3.51 -11.61
N ARG A 42 -0.07 -4.72 -11.07
CA ARG A 42 -0.94 -4.92 -9.93
C ARG A 42 -0.37 -4.26 -8.66
N LEU A 43 0.95 -4.24 -8.52
CA LEU A 43 1.58 -3.51 -7.42
C LEU A 43 1.23 -2.02 -7.51
N LYS A 44 1.35 -1.44 -8.70
CA LYS A 44 0.99 -0.03 -8.89
C LYS A 44 -0.48 0.20 -8.60
N GLU A 45 -1.34 -0.73 -8.97
CA GLU A 45 -2.77 -0.61 -8.70
C GLU A 45 -3.02 -0.51 -7.20
N ALA A 46 -2.39 -1.39 -6.42
CA ALA A 46 -2.54 -1.35 -4.96
C ALA A 46 -2.06 -0.01 -4.41
N MET A 47 -0.91 0.45 -4.89
CA MET A 47 -0.34 1.71 -4.42
C MET A 47 -1.28 2.87 -4.73
N MET A 48 -1.85 2.91 -5.93
CA MET A 48 -2.76 3.98 -6.30
C MET A 48 -4.04 3.96 -5.49
N LEU A 49 -4.58 2.76 -5.20
CA LEU A 49 -5.76 2.65 -4.36
C LEU A 49 -5.49 3.15 -2.95
N LEU A 50 -4.32 2.82 -2.41
CA LEU A 50 -3.94 3.27 -1.08
C LEU A 50 -3.74 4.78 -1.02
N ILE A 51 -3.15 5.35 -2.06
CA ILE A 51 -2.94 6.79 -2.13
C ILE A 51 -4.28 7.51 -2.27
N ALA A 52 -5.15 7.00 -3.11
CA ALA A 52 -6.45 7.63 -3.36
C ALA A 52 -7.29 7.75 -2.09
N ASN A 53 -7.18 6.76 -1.21
CA ASN A 53 -7.84 6.82 0.09
C ASN A 53 -9.37 6.95 -0.01
N ASP A 54 -9.93 6.47 -1.11
CA ASP A 54 -11.37 6.55 -1.32
C ASP A 54 -12.12 5.51 -0.52
N GLN A 55 -11.53 4.35 -0.39
CA GLN A 55 -12.16 3.23 0.31
C GLN A 55 -11.05 2.23 0.68
N PRO A 56 -11.30 1.38 1.66
CA PRO A 56 -10.31 0.38 2.04
C PRO A 56 -10.10 -0.60 0.90
N LEU A 57 -8.96 -1.26 0.91
CA LEU A 57 -8.69 -2.30 -0.06
C LEU A 57 -9.71 -3.42 0.11
N GLY A 58 -10.21 -3.96 -0.99
CA GLY A 58 -11.15 -5.06 -0.93
C GLY A 58 -10.50 -6.33 -0.36
N PRO A 59 -11.32 -7.32 -0.03
CA PRO A 59 -10.83 -8.54 0.62
C PRO A 59 -9.85 -9.34 -0.22
N GLU A 60 -9.87 -9.15 -1.53
CA GLU A 60 -8.93 -9.87 -2.40
C GLU A 60 -7.48 -9.48 -2.17
N TRP A 61 -7.23 -8.35 -1.54
CA TRP A 61 -5.87 -7.90 -1.26
C TRP A 61 -5.33 -8.43 0.05
N LEU A 62 -6.17 -9.06 0.88
CA LEU A 62 -5.79 -9.62 2.19
C LEU A 62 -5.00 -8.63 3.05
N ASP A 63 -5.43 -7.38 3.05
CA ASP A 63 -4.74 -6.32 3.79
C ASP A 63 -4.92 -6.50 5.29
N HIS A 64 -3.83 -6.46 6.05
CA HIS A 64 -3.89 -6.68 7.49
C HIS A 64 -2.68 -6.03 8.19
N PRO A 65 -2.82 -5.73 9.47
CA PRO A 65 -1.70 -5.18 10.23
C PRO A 65 -0.68 -6.24 10.56
N LEU A 66 0.56 -5.82 10.70
CA LEU A 66 1.65 -6.70 11.09
C LEU A 66 1.94 -6.56 12.59
N LYS A 67 2.73 -7.46 13.12
CA LYS A 67 3.06 -7.51 14.53
C LYS A 67 4.57 -7.57 14.73
N GLY A 68 4.99 -7.53 16.00
CA GLY A 68 6.40 -7.68 16.33
C GLY A 68 7.22 -6.50 15.83
N ALA A 69 8.32 -6.80 15.20
CA ALA A 69 9.22 -5.77 14.70
C ALA A 69 8.57 -4.90 13.63
N TRP A 70 7.50 -5.39 13.03
CA TRP A 70 6.78 -4.67 11.99
C TRP A 70 5.50 -4.01 12.52
N ALA A 71 5.36 -3.88 13.83
CA ALA A 71 4.21 -3.21 14.41
C ALA A 71 4.08 -1.82 13.78
N ASP A 72 2.86 -1.34 13.64
CA ASP A 72 2.53 -0.08 13.00
C ASP A 72 2.64 -0.11 11.48
N HIS A 73 2.96 -1.25 10.90
CA HIS A 73 2.96 -1.45 9.46
C HIS A 73 1.81 -2.36 9.07
N ARG A 74 1.45 -2.30 7.80
CA ARG A 74 0.43 -3.16 7.23
C ARG A 74 1.01 -3.87 6.01
N GLU A 75 0.40 -4.98 5.66
CA GLU A 75 0.80 -5.78 4.53
C GLU A 75 -0.41 -6.07 3.67
N CYS A 76 -0.28 -6.01 2.35
CA CYS A 76 -1.31 -6.50 1.46
C CYS A 76 -0.67 -7.43 0.44
N HIS A 77 -1.48 -8.33 -0.11
CA HIS A 77 -1.02 -9.34 -1.06
C HIS A 77 -1.29 -8.87 -2.47
N ILE A 78 -0.22 -8.73 -3.24
CA ILE A 78 -0.31 -8.30 -4.63
C ILE A 78 -0.67 -9.49 -5.51
N GLY A 79 -0.09 -10.65 -5.18
CA GLY A 79 -0.41 -11.88 -5.87
C GLY A 79 0.43 -13.01 -5.33
N GLY A 80 -0.24 -14.09 -4.90
CA GLY A 80 0.48 -15.21 -4.31
C GLY A 80 1.36 -14.75 -3.17
N ASP A 81 2.65 -15.00 -3.28
CA ASP A 81 3.63 -14.65 -2.25
C ASP A 81 4.22 -13.25 -2.44
N PHE A 82 3.69 -12.46 -3.36
CA PHE A 82 4.20 -11.12 -3.63
C PHE A 82 3.44 -10.13 -2.75
N LEU A 83 4.15 -9.46 -1.85
CA LEU A 83 3.58 -8.63 -0.80
C LEU A 83 4.03 -7.19 -0.90
N LEU A 84 3.20 -6.28 -0.38
CA LEU A 84 3.57 -4.88 -0.21
C LEU A 84 3.41 -4.54 1.26
N ILE A 85 4.48 -4.02 1.87
CA ILE A 85 4.45 -3.53 3.25
C ILE A 85 4.42 -2.01 3.21
N TYR A 86 3.49 -1.41 3.93
CA TYR A 86 3.34 0.03 3.97
C TYR A 86 2.93 0.49 5.36
N GLN A 87 3.01 1.79 5.57
CA GLN A 87 2.68 2.39 6.85
C GLN A 87 1.88 3.66 6.59
N VAL A 88 0.80 3.86 7.34
CA VAL A 88 -0.02 5.06 7.21
C VAL A 88 0.10 5.87 8.48
N GLU A 89 0.40 7.14 8.33
CA GLU A 89 0.49 8.03 9.47
C GLU A 89 -0.13 9.36 9.07
N ALA A 90 -1.21 9.73 9.74
CA ALA A 90 -1.95 10.94 9.39
C ALA A 90 -2.34 10.88 7.92
N ASN A 91 -1.95 11.87 7.13
CA ASN A 91 -2.31 11.92 5.72
C ASN A 91 -1.16 11.50 4.82
N LEU A 92 -0.27 10.66 5.33
CA LEU A 92 0.90 10.20 4.59
C LEU A 92 0.89 8.68 4.52
N ILE A 93 1.19 8.13 3.35
CA ILE A 93 1.44 6.71 3.23
C ILE A 93 2.89 6.51 2.82
N ASN A 94 3.58 5.63 3.52
CA ASN A 94 4.97 5.31 3.23
C ASN A 94 5.03 3.87 2.73
N PHE A 95 5.52 3.67 1.51
CA PHE A 95 5.72 2.34 0.96
C PHE A 95 7.10 1.86 1.40
N VAL A 96 7.12 0.79 2.19
CA VAL A 96 8.30 0.39 2.95
C VAL A 96 9.09 -0.73 2.29
N ARG A 97 8.41 -1.80 1.88
CA ARG A 97 9.05 -2.94 1.22
C ARG A 97 8.09 -3.59 0.23
N ALA A 98 8.62 -4.28 -0.75
CA ALA A 98 7.84 -5.12 -1.66
C ALA A 98 8.67 -6.34 -2.04
N GLY A 99 8.06 -7.52 -2.03
CA GLY A 99 8.77 -8.76 -2.35
C GLY A 99 8.05 -9.96 -1.80
N THR A 100 8.73 -11.10 -1.80
CA THR A 100 8.16 -12.33 -1.26
C THR A 100 8.36 -12.39 0.25
N HIS A 101 7.64 -13.30 0.90
CA HIS A 101 7.81 -13.50 2.35
C HIS A 101 9.26 -13.75 2.69
N SER A 102 9.93 -14.61 1.97
CA SER A 102 11.31 -14.93 2.31
C SER A 102 12.23 -13.75 2.08
N GLU A 103 11.96 -12.92 1.09
CA GLU A 103 12.78 -11.73 0.86
C GLU A 103 12.59 -10.69 1.96
N LEU A 104 11.38 -10.56 2.47
CA LEU A 104 11.06 -9.49 3.41
C LEU A 104 11.25 -9.88 4.87
N PHE A 105 11.05 -11.15 5.18
CA PHE A 105 11.06 -11.59 6.58
C PHE A 105 12.14 -12.59 6.95
N SER A 106 12.96 -13.02 6.02
CA SER A 106 14.02 -13.92 6.39
C SER A 106 15.15 -13.11 7.04
N SER A 107 15.74 -13.64 8.03
CA SER A 107 16.79 -12.92 8.74
C SER A 107 18.17 -13.39 8.32
#